data_ec034f57ba2d334226dad07e339bdebc
#
_entry.id   ec034f57ba2d334226dad07e339bdebc
#
_cell.length_a   1.000
_cell.length_b   1.000
_cell.length_c   1.000
_cell.angle_alpha   90.00
_cell.angle_beta   90.00
_cell.angle_gamma   90.00
#
_symmetry.space_group_name_H-M   'P 1'
#
loop_
_entity.id
_entity.type
_entity.pdbx_description
1 polymer ?
#
loop_
_entity_poly.entity_id
_entity_poly.type
_entity_poly.pdbx_seq_one_letter_code
_entity_poly.pdbx_strand_id
1 'polypeptide(L)'
;MLLWFIGIAVTLVVLWAGYTQFYEGGLGQPEYSVLSTGDDIEFRRYEPFIIASTQLSQSGNSGLSSGFRVLAGYIFGGNNPGEKLAMTAPVLQQNSPGESIPMTAPVLRSAEGMRMAFVMPAGRSLEDLPSPQNAKVSLTPVDWGEAVAIRFAGRGKQERFNEAEAKLRAALKQSGRTASGPALYAQYNSPSAFPPLRRNEVIIPIAPK
;
A
#
# COMPACT_ATOMS: atom_id res chain seq x y z
N MET A 1 35.61 26.39 9.78
CA MET A 1 35.03 25.79 8.57
C MET A 1 34.33 24.46 8.86
N LEU A 2 34.96 23.47 9.52
CA LEU A 2 34.36 22.15 9.78
C LEU A 2 33.00 22.23 10.54
N LEU A 3 32.90 23.03 11.59
CA LEU A 3 31.67 23.20 12.38
C LEU A 3 30.51 23.80 11.53
N TRP A 4 30.82 24.67 10.58
CA TRP A 4 29.83 25.22 9.64
C TRP A 4 29.28 24.15 8.71
N PHE A 5 30.12 23.27 8.17
CA PHE A 5 29.68 22.15 7.32
C PHE A 5 28.84 21.15 8.10
N ILE A 6 29.20 20.87 9.36
CA ILE A 6 28.40 20.00 10.23
C ILE A 6 27.03 20.64 10.51
N GLY A 7 26.98 21.94 10.83
CA GLY A 7 25.72 22.65 11.02
C GLY A 7 24.78 22.58 9.83
N ILE A 8 25.31 22.84 8.62
CA ILE A 8 24.54 22.74 7.37
C ILE A 8 24.02 21.31 7.15
N ALA A 9 24.87 20.31 7.31
CA ALA A 9 24.49 18.90 7.14
C ALA A 9 23.36 18.48 8.10
N VAL A 10 23.45 18.87 9.36
CA VAL A 10 22.41 18.61 10.38
C VAL A 10 21.09 19.29 9.98
N THR A 11 21.14 20.54 9.56
CA THR A 11 19.96 21.28 9.12
C THR A 11 19.28 20.60 7.94
N LEU A 12 20.03 20.15 6.94
CA LEU A 12 19.48 19.46 5.78
C LEU A 12 18.82 18.13 6.15
N VAL A 13 19.41 17.37 7.08
CA VAL A 13 18.82 16.13 7.60
C VAL A 13 17.52 16.41 8.34
N VAL A 14 17.47 17.44 9.18
CA VAL A 14 16.25 17.84 9.92
C VAL A 14 15.15 18.27 8.95
N LEU A 15 15.47 19.07 7.93
CA LEU A 15 14.50 19.48 6.91
C LEU A 15 13.98 18.27 6.11
N TRP A 16 14.85 17.33 5.75
CA TRP A 16 14.45 16.10 5.07
C TRP A 16 13.55 15.21 5.93
N ALA A 17 13.91 15.03 7.20
CA ALA A 17 13.07 14.30 8.15
C ALA A 17 11.72 14.99 8.36
N GLY A 18 11.71 16.33 8.50
CA GLY A 18 10.49 17.13 8.62
C GLY A 18 9.58 16.99 7.40
N TYR A 19 10.13 17.11 6.19
CA TYR A 19 9.37 16.89 4.96
C TYR A 19 8.70 15.50 4.94
N THR A 20 9.47 14.45 5.27
CA THR A 20 8.92 13.08 5.30
C THR A 20 7.79 12.94 6.32
N GLN A 21 7.96 13.50 7.52
CA GLN A 21 6.98 13.36 8.61
C GLN A 21 5.69 14.14 8.34
N PHE A 22 5.81 15.40 7.89
CA PHE A 22 4.66 16.30 7.79
C PHE A 22 3.98 16.26 6.43
N TYR A 23 4.74 16.19 5.34
CA TYR A 23 4.15 16.17 4.01
C TYR A 23 3.68 14.77 3.60
N GLU A 24 4.56 13.78 3.66
CA GLU A 24 4.19 12.42 3.24
C GLU A 24 3.32 11.69 4.28
N GLY A 25 3.48 12.00 5.57
CA GLY A 25 2.61 11.46 6.63
C GLY A 25 1.17 11.98 6.59
N GLY A 26 0.92 13.09 5.91
CA GLY A 26 -0.41 13.68 5.73
C GLY A 26 -1.18 13.18 4.49
N LEU A 27 -0.63 12.26 3.71
CA LEU A 27 -1.33 11.70 2.55
C LEU A 27 -2.58 10.91 2.99
N GLY A 28 -3.67 11.04 2.23
CA GLY A 28 -4.92 10.31 2.46
C GLY A 28 -4.68 8.80 2.49
N GLN A 29 -5.30 8.09 3.42
CA GLN A 29 -5.16 6.65 3.65
C GLN A 29 -6.55 6.01 3.76
N PRO A 30 -6.67 4.67 3.55
CA PRO A 30 -7.90 3.97 3.89
C PRO A 30 -8.24 4.16 5.36
N GLU A 31 -9.49 4.50 5.64
CA GLU A 31 -9.96 4.64 7.02
C GLU A 31 -10.07 3.28 7.69
N TYR A 32 -9.65 3.21 8.94
CA TYR A 32 -9.79 2.00 9.75
C TYR A 32 -9.90 2.33 11.23
N SER A 33 -10.54 1.43 11.97
CA SER A 33 -10.54 1.41 13.43
C SER A 33 -9.64 0.29 13.95
N VAL A 34 -8.91 0.55 15.04
CA VAL A 34 -8.08 -0.46 15.71
C VAL A 34 -8.97 -1.22 16.69
N LEU A 35 -9.06 -2.53 16.51
CA LEU A 35 -9.84 -3.43 17.35
C LEU A 35 -9.02 -3.93 18.55
N SER A 36 -7.75 -4.23 18.33
CA SER A 36 -6.80 -4.61 19.38
C SER A 36 -5.35 -4.42 18.92
N THR A 37 -4.44 -4.24 19.86
CA THR A 37 -3.00 -4.06 19.62
C THR A 37 -2.20 -4.96 20.55
N GLY A 38 -1.12 -5.56 20.04
CA GLY A 38 -0.13 -6.32 20.81
C GLY A 38 1.13 -6.57 19.98
N ASP A 39 2.31 -6.38 20.55
CA ASP A 39 3.63 -6.67 19.95
C ASP A 39 3.82 -6.12 18.52
N ASP A 40 3.54 -4.83 18.28
CA ASP A 40 3.58 -4.15 16.97
C ASP A 40 2.55 -4.66 15.94
N ILE A 41 1.63 -5.54 16.37
CA ILE A 41 0.56 -6.09 15.55
C ILE A 41 -0.77 -5.44 15.95
N GLU A 42 -1.51 -5.00 14.95
CA GLU A 42 -2.84 -4.43 15.12
C GLU A 42 -3.88 -5.26 14.36
N PHE A 43 -4.98 -5.60 15.04
CA PHE A 43 -6.21 -6.05 14.41
C PHE A 43 -7.03 -4.81 14.10
N ARG A 44 -7.40 -4.64 12.84
CA ARG A 44 -8.07 -3.45 12.33
C ARG A 44 -9.36 -3.82 11.63
N ARG A 45 -10.33 -2.89 11.61
CA ARG A 45 -11.50 -2.94 10.72
C ARG A 45 -11.40 -1.78 9.75
N TYR A 46 -11.32 -2.09 8.47
CA TYR A 46 -11.23 -1.12 7.38
C TYR A 46 -12.62 -0.77 6.88
N GLU A 47 -12.83 0.51 6.58
CA GLU A 47 -13.97 0.94 5.76
C GLU A 47 -13.72 0.55 4.30
N PRO A 48 -14.79 0.31 3.52
CA PRO A 48 -14.65 0.05 2.09
C PRO A 48 -13.95 1.22 1.37
N PHE A 49 -13.08 0.90 0.43
CA PHE A 49 -12.33 1.88 -0.37
C PHE A 49 -12.16 1.39 -1.81
N ILE A 50 -11.66 2.27 -2.68
CA ILE A 50 -11.41 1.93 -4.08
C ILE A 50 -9.91 1.91 -4.33
N ILE A 51 -9.47 0.98 -5.16
CA ILE A 51 -8.09 0.92 -5.65
C ILE A 51 -8.05 1.07 -7.16
N ALA A 52 -7.02 1.75 -7.66
CA ALA A 52 -6.55 1.64 -9.03
C ALA A 52 -5.42 0.64 -9.06
N SER A 53 -5.52 -0.44 -9.82
CA SER A 53 -4.54 -1.52 -9.85
C SER A 53 -4.04 -1.82 -11.24
N THR A 54 -2.81 -2.35 -11.33
CA THR A 54 -2.20 -2.85 -12.56
C THR A 54 -1.41 -4.13 -12.28
N GLN A 55 -1.36 -5.02 -13.27
CA GLN A 55 -0.48 -6.18 -13.21
C GLN A 55 0.95 -5.77 -13.51
N LEU A 56 1.91 -6.35 -12.78
CA LEU A 56 3.33 -6.16 -13.05
C LEU A 56 3.80 -7.18 -14.08
N SER A 57 4.39 -6.69 -15.17
CA SER A 57 4.90 -7.55 -16.24
C SER A 57 6.17 -8.31 -15.85
N GLN A 58 6.87 -7.86 -14.82
CA GLN A 58 8.13 -8.42 -14.33
C GLN A 58 8.21 -8.30 -12.81
N SER A 59 9.00 -9.17 -12.19
CA SER A 59 9.35 -9.08 -10.76
C SER A 59 10.48 -8.07 -10.52
N GLY A 60 10.64 -7.64 -9.27
CA GLY A 60 11.71 -6.75 -8.84
C GLY A 60 11.50 -5.28 -9.21
N ASN A 61 12.57 -4.49 -9.08
CA ASN A 61 12.50 -3.03 -9.18
C ASN A 61 12.01 -2.51 -10.54
N SER A 62 12.33 -3.19 -11.63
CA SER A 62 11.88 -2.80 -12.98
C SER A 62 10.36 -2.93 -13.14
N GLY A 63 9.79 -4.03 -12.65
CA GLY A 63 8.34 -4.24 -12.64
C GLY A 63 7.64 -3.22 -11.75
N LEU A 64 8.16 -2.97 -10.55
CA LEU A 64 7.61 -1.97 -9.63
C LEU A 64 7.63 -0.56 -10.23
N SER A 65 8.75 -0.16 -10.85
CA SER A 65 8.87 1.15 -11.51
C SER A 65 7.92 1.28 -12.71
N SER A 66 7.72 0.20 -13.47
CA SER A 66 6.79 0.17 -14.59
C SER A 66 5.34 0.29 -14.11
N GLY A 67 4.94 -0.52 -13.12
CA GLY A 67 3.60 -0.47 -12.53
C GLY A 67 3.29 0.89 -11.92
N PHE A 68 4.24 1.44 -11.16
CA PHE A 68 4.11 2.79 -10.60
C PHE A 68 3.86 3.84 -11.68
N ARG A 69 4.61 3.81 -12.78
CA ARG A 69 4.44 4.77 -13.89
C ARG A 69 3.05 4.66 -14.54
N VAL A 70 2.53 3.46 -14.70
CA VAL A 70 1.18 3.22 -15.23
C VAL A 70 0.12 3.84 -14.32
N LEU A 71 0.18 3.57 -13.01
CA LEU A 71 -0.78 4.09 -12.05
C LEU A 71 -0.62 5.60 -11.82
N ALA A 72 0.61 6.10 -11.78
CA ALA A 72 0.89 7.53 -11.70
C ALA A 72 0.33 8.28 -12.93
N GLY A 73 0.47 7.68 -14.12
CA GLY A 73 -0.16 8.22 -15.34
C GLY A 73 -1.66 8.44 -15.16
N TYR A 74 -2.37 7.49 -14.58
CA TYR A 74 -3.79 7.59 -14.32
C TYR A 74 -4.14 8.75 -13.38
N ILE A 75 -3.47 8.86 -12.22
CA ILE A 75 -3.78 9.92 -11.23
C ILE A 75 -3.34 11.31 -11.68
N PHE A 76 -2.36 11.43 -12.58
CA PHE A 76 -1.88 12.71 -13.10
C PHE A 76 -2.55 13.15 -14.42
N GLY A 77 -3.72 12.59 -14.75
CA GLY A 77 -4.56 13.04 -15.85
C GLY A 77 -4.61 12.10 -17.06
N GLY A 78 -3.99 10.91 -17.00
CA GLY A 78 -4.15 9.83 -17.99
C GLY A 78 -5.51 9.13 -17.87
N ASN A 79 -6.57 9.93 -17.76
CA ASN A 79 -7.96 9.50 -17.58
C ASN A 79 -8.91 10.43 -18.38
N ASN A 80 -10.17 10.06 -18.50
CA ASN A 80 -11.19 10.87 -19.12
C ASN A 80 -12.12 11.43 -18.03
N PRO A 81 -12.23 12.75 -17.89
CA PRO A 81 -11.86 13.83 -18.83
C PRO A 81 -10.47 14.48 -18.64
N GLY A 82 -9.49 13.82 -18.03
CA GLY A 82 -8.16 14.40 -17.80
C GLY A 82 -8.02 15.04 -16.41
N GLU A 83 -8.77 14.54 -15.44
CA GLU A 83 -8.76 14.99 -14.05
C GLU A 83 -7.47 14.59 -13.33
N LYS A 84 -6.90 15.51 -12.53
CA LYS A 84 -5.81 15.19 -11.60
C LYS A 84 -6.39 14.74 -10.27
N LEU A 85 -6.10 13.51 -9.88
CA LEU A 85 -6.47 12.96 -8.60
C LEU A 85 -5.38 13.22 -7.55
N ALA A 86 -5.78 13.39 -6.30
CA ALA A 86 -4.83 13.51 -5.20
C ALA A 86 -4.05 12.20 -5.02
N MET A 87 -2.74 12.32 -4.78
CA MET A 87 -1.93 11.16 -4.40
C MET A 87 -2.29 10.72 -2.98
N THR A 88 -2.41 9.43 -2.79
CA THR A 88 -2.74 8.82 -1.50
C THR A 88 -1.70 7.77 -1.12
N ALA A 89 -1.75 7.28 0.09
CA ALA A 89 -0.94 6.20 0.62
C ALA A 89 -1.84 5.08 1.19
N PRO A 90 -1.44 3.84 1.22
CA PRO A 90 -0.18 3.29 0.74
C PRO A 90 -0.18 2.90 -0.75
N VAL A 91 1.00 2.64 -1.29
CA VAL A 91 1.16 1.81 -2.49
C VAL A 91 1.11 0.36 -2.04
N LEU A 92 0.14 -0.39 -2.53
CA LEU A 92 -0.06 -1.80 -2.21
C LEU A 92 0.63 -2.69 -3.24
N GLN A 93 1.31 -3.73 -2.78
CA GLN A 93 1.87 -4.79 -3.59
C GLN A 93 1.33 -6.12 -3.10
N GLN A 94 0.93 -6.96 -4.02
CA GLN A 94 0.48 -8.30 -3.76
C GLN A 94 1.43 -9.27 -4.47
N ASN A 95 2.07 -10.15 -3.71
CA ASN A 95 2.78 -11.29 -4.24
C ASN A 95 1.80 -12.47 -4.23
N SER A 96 1.47 -13.00 -5.40
CA SER A 96 0.66 -14.22 -5.48
C SER A 96 1.54 -15.41 -5.86
N PRO A 97 1.81 -16.32 -4.92
CA PRO A 97 1.88 -17.73 -5.26
C PRO A 97 0.46 -18.29 -5.11
N GLY A 98 -0.18 -18.55 -6.24
CA GLY A 98 -1.26 -19.45 -6.48
C GLY A 98 -2.17 -19.93 -5.36
N GLU A 99 -2.98 -19.07 -4.74
CA GLU A 99 -4.17 -19.52 -4.03
C GLU A 99 -5.33 -18.57 -4.33
N SER A 100 -6.34 -19.13 -5.01
CA SER A 100 -7.56 -18.42 -5.40
C SER A 100 -8.44 -18.26 -4.16
N ILE A 101 -8.72 -17.03 -3.76
CA ILE A 101 -9.73 -16.73 -2.74
C ILE A 101 -10.99 -16.29 -3.45
N PRO A 102 -12.16 -16.86 -3.11
CA PRO A 102 -13.42 -16.48 -3.72
C PRO A 102 -13.80 -15.06 -3.29
N MET A 103 -13.66 -14.10 -4.20
CA MET A 103 -14.39 -12.85 -4.12
C MET A 103 -15.70 -13.02 -4.87
N THR A 104 -16.80 -12.64 -4.22
CA THR A 104 -18.15 -12.71 -4.80
C THR A 104 -18.33 -11.65 -5.88
N ALA A 105 -18.01 -11.98 -7.12
CA ALA A 105 -18.49 -11.43 -8.40
C ALA A 105 -17.63 -12.00 -9.54
N PRO A 106 -18.07 -12.02 -10.82
CA PRO A 106 -17.53 -12.94 -11.79
C PRO A 106 -16.02 -12.80 -11.98
N VAL A 107 -15.32 -13.82 -11.57
CA VAL A 107 -13.87 -13.93 -11.69
C VAL A 107 -13.56 -14.18 -13.15
N LEU A 108 -13.08 -13.14 -13.85
CA LEU A 108 -12.18 -13.39 -14.94
C LEU A 108 -10.89 -13.93 -14.31
N ARG A 109 -10.61 -15.20 -14.51
CA ARG A 109 -9.32 -15.83 -14.17
C ARG A 109 -8.22 -15.00 -14.81
N SER A 110 -7.58 -14.09 -14.05
CA SER A 110 -6.32 -13.52 -14.47
C SER A 110 -5.23 -14.41 -13.92
N ALA A 111 -4.44 -14.96 -14.85
CA ALA A 111 -3.23 -15.68 -14.56
C ALA A 111 -2.37 -14.98 -13.52
N GLU A 112 -1.83 -15.76 -12.62
CA GLU A 112 -0.82 -15.48 -11.62
C GLU A 112 0.13 -14.35 -12.01
N GLY A 113 0.11 -13.23 -11.25
CA GLY A 113 1.00 -12.12 -11.47
C GLY A 113 1.03 -11.17 -10.28
N MET A 114 2.21 -10.64 -9.97
CA MET A 114 2.34 -9.58 -8.99
C MET A 114 1.50 -8.38 -9.39
N ARG A 115 0.76 -7.80 -8.46
CA ARG A 115 -0.05 -6.60 -8.66
C ARG A 115 0.49 -5.44 -7.85
N MET A 116 0.33 -4.25 -8.40
CA MET A 116 0.49 -2.99 -7.69
C MET A 116 -0.83 -2.25 -7.71
N ALA A 117 -1.16 -1.60 -6.60
CA ALA A 117 -2.36 -0.77 -6.51
C ALA A 117 -2.09 0.53 -5.75
N PHE A 118 -2.79 1.59 -6.17
CA PHE A 118 -2.93 2.83 -5.42
C PHE A 118 -4.33 2.87 -4.82
N VAL A 119 -4.42 3.31 -3.57
CA VAL A 119 -5.71 3.62 -2.95
C VAL A 119 -6.26 4.90 -3.60
N MET A 120 -7.54 4.97 -3.84
CA MET A 120 -8.16 6.20 -4.38
C MET A 120 -8.54 7.14 -3.23
N PRO A 121 -8.67 8.45 -3.51
CA PRO A 121 -9.09 9.41 -2.50
C PRO A 121 -10.41 9.01 -1.83
N ALA A 122 -10.47 9.15 -0.50
CA ALA A 122 -11.67 8.86 0.28
C ALA A 122 -12.87 9.74 -0.18
N GLY A 123 -14.08 9.22 0.01
CA GLY A 123 -15.31 9.93 -0.34
C GLY A 123 -15.65 9.94 -1.83
N ARG A 124 -14.91 9.25 -2.68
CA ARG A 124 -15.25 9.03 -4.09
C ARG A 124 -15.93 7.68 -4.27
N SER A 125 -17.01 7.65 -5.05
CA SER A 125 -17.59 6.41 -5.55
C SER A 125 -16.87 5.95 -6.83
N LEU A 126 -17.11 4.71 -7.24
CA LEU A 126 -16.56 4.21 -8.51
C LEU A 126 -17.03 5.02 -9.72
N GLU A 127 -18.26 5.55 -9.65
CA GLU A 127 -18.88 6.35 -10.70
C GLU A 127 -18.30 7.78 -10.77
N ASP A 128 -17.81 8.30 -9.63
CA ASP A 128 -17.17 9.61 -9.55
C ASP A 128 -15.72 9.62 -10.01
N LEU A 129 -15.09 8.44 -10.10
CA LEU A 129 -13.72 8.35 -10.56
C LEU A 129 -13.63 8.39 -12.08
N PRO A 130 -12.73 9.19 -12.65
CA PRO A 130 -12.57 9.28 -14.09
C PRO A 130 -12.13 7.94 -14.70
N SER A 131 -12.64 7.63 -15.88
CA SER A 131 -12.30 6.37 -16.57
C SER A 131 -10.83 6.35 -16.99
N PRO A 132 -10.06 5.27 -16.70
CA PRO A 132 -8.68 5.15 -17.13
C PRO A 132 -8.57 5.15 -18.66
N GLN A 133 -7.65 5.94 -19.24
CA GLN A 133 -7.32 5.87 -20.68
C GLN A 133 -6.43 4.65 -20.98
N ASN A 134 -5.65 4.18 -20.00
CA ASN A 134 -4.79 3.03 -20.14
C ASN A 134 -5.53 1.75 -19.73
N ALA A 135 -5.77 0.85 -20.66
CA ALA A 135 -6.45 -0.43 -20.43
C ALA A 135 -5.75 -1.36 -19.39
N LYS A 136 -4.51 -1.06 -19.01
CA LYS A 136 -3.80 -1.79 -17.94
C LYS A 136 -4.22 -1.36 -16.53
N VAL A 137 -4.94 -0.26 -16.39
CA VAL A 137 -5.45 0.24 -15.11
C VAL A 137 -6.88 -0.24 -14.90
N SER A 138 -7.11 -0.90 -13.78
CA SER A 138 -8.45 -1.34 -13.36
C SER A 138 -8.83 -0.67 -12.05
N LEU A 139 -10.03 -0.10 -11.98
CA LEU A 139 -10.62 0.42 -10.75
C LEU A 139 -11.45 -0.68 -10.10
N THR A 140 -11.25 -0.92 -8.82
CA THR A 140 -11.95 -1.99 -8.09
C THR A 140 -12.31 -1.52 -6.69
N PRO A 141 -13.58 -1.63 -6.27
CA PRO A 141 -13.96 -1.47 -4.88
C PRO A 141 -13.39 -2.64 -4.07
N VAL A 142 -12.93 -2.33 -2.86
CA VAL A 142 -12.32 -3.29 -1.93
C VAL A 142 -13.02 -3.16 -0.59
N ASP A 143 -13.43 -4.29 -0.06
CA ASP A 143 -13.91 -4.42 1.31
C ASP A 143 -13.10 -5.54 2.00
N TRP A 144 -12.14 -5.14 2.83
CA TRP A 144 -11.38 -6.12 3.61
C TRP A 144 -12.11 -6.51 4.89
N GLY A 145 -13.07 -5.69 5.34
CA GLY A 145 -13.66 -5.84 6.65
C GLY A 145 -12.58 -5.82 7.72
N GLU A 146 -12.30 -6.96 8.35
CA GLU A 146 -11.22 -7.05 9.32
C GLU A 146 -9.90 -7.49 8.67
N ALA A 147 -8.81 -6.95 9.19
CA ALA A 147 -7.46 -7.30 8.78
C ALA A 147 -6.50 -7.26 9.97
N VAL A 148 -5.40 -7.98 9.87
CA VAL A 148 -4.27 -7.86 10.78
C VAL A 148 -3.11 -7.18 10.08
N ALA A 149 -2.45 -6.27 10.78
CA ALA A 149 -1.36 -5.47 10.23
C ALA A 149 -0.16 -5.44 11.19
N ILE A 150 1.05 -5.43 10.63
CA ILE A 150 2.29 -5.17 11.36
C ILE A 150 3.04 -4.03 10.68
N ARG A 151 3.52 -3.09 11.48
CA ARG A 151 4.25 -1.90 11.01
C ARG A 151 5.73 -2.03 11.25
N PHE A 152 6.54 -1.57 10.30
CA PHE A 152 7.98 -1.42 10.47
C PHE A 152 8.54 -0.19 9.75
N ALA A 153 9.61 0.40 10.30
CA ALA A 153 10.28 1.56 9.74
C ALA A 153 11.43 1.18 8.81
N GLY A 154 11.92 2.13 8.04
CA GLY A 154 13.10 1.98 7.20
C GLY A 154 12.82 1.66 5.75
N ARG A 155 13.83 1.19 5.02
CA ARG A 155 13.66 0.81 3.61
C ARG A 155 12.85 -0.47 3.50
N GLY A 156 11.82 -0.46 2.64
CA GLY A 156 10.97 -1.61 2.34
C GLY A 156 11.70 -2.66 1.49
N LYS A 157 12.68 -3.34 2.09
CA LYS A 157 13.36 -4.46 1.44
C LYS A 157 12.50 -5.71 1.51
N GLN A 158 12.59 -6.57 0.50
CA GLN A 158 11.79 -7.80 0.40
C GLN A 158 11.97 -8.70 1.63
N GLU A 159 13.19 -8.83 2.14
CA GLU A 159 13.48 -9.66 3.32
C GLU A 159 12.70 -9.18 4.55
N ARG A 160 12.61 -7.85 4.75
CA ARG A 160 11.86 -7.28 5.88
C ARG A 160 10.36 -7.49 5.75
N PHE A 161 9.82 -7.41 4.55
CA PHE A 161 8.42 -7.76 4.30
C PHE A 161 8.15 -9.24 4.58
N ASN A 162 9.04 -10.13 4.14
CA ASN A 162 8.91 -11.57 4.41
C ASN A 162 8.97 -11.91 5.91
N GLU A 163 9.88 -11.26 6.65
CA GLU A 163 9.98 -11.41 8.12
C GLU A 163 8.71 -10.90 8.81
N ALA A 164 8.20 -9.75 8.41
CA ALA A 164 6.97 -9.17 8.95
C ALA A 164 5.75 -10.05 8.64
N GLU A 165 5.65 -10.58 7.42
CA GLU A 165 4.59 -11.52 7.03
C GLU A 165 4.64 -12.81 7.87
N ALA A 166 5.82 -13.37 8.08
CA ALA A 166 5.98 -14.59 8.90
C ALA A 166 5.50 -14.36 10.34
N LYS A 167 5.85 -13.21 10.94
CA LYS A 167 5.35 -12.82 12.28
C LYS A 167 3.83 -12.69 12.29
N LEU A 168 3.26 -12.05 11.27
CA LEU A 168 1.82 -11.84 11.16
C LEU A 168 1.05 -13.16 11.04
N ARG A 169 1.56 -14.08 10.21
CA ARG A 169 0.97 -15.43 10.07
C ARG A 169 1.06 -16.25 11.35
N ALA A 170 2.15 -16.12 12.10
CA ALA A 170 2.28 -16.76 13.42
C ALA A 170 1.24 -16.22 14.41
N ALA A 171 1.05 -14.91 14.47
CA ALA A 171 0.04 -14.27 15.32
C ALA A 171 -1.40 -14.69 14.93
N LEU A 172 -1.69 -14.79 13.63
CA LEU A 172 -2.99 -15.31 13.17
C LEU A 172 -3.22 -16.74 13.66
N LYS A 173 -2.25 -17.61 13.54
CA LYS A 173 -2.33 -18.99 14.04
C LYS A 173 -2.57 -19.04 15.55
N GLN A 174 -1.88 -18.21 16.32
CA GLN A 174 -2.05 -18.12 17.78
C GLN A 174 -3.43 -17.59 18.18
N SER A 175 -3.97 -16.63 17.43
CA SER A 175 -5.31 -16.06 17.70
C SER A 175 -6.46 -16.93 17.20
N GLY A 176 -6.20 -18.04 16.52
CA GLY A 176 -7.21 -18.89 15.91
C GLY A 176 -7.96 -18.20 14.75
N ARG A 177 -7.41 -17.11 14.18
CA ARG A 177 -8.00 -16.37 13.06
C ARG A 177 -7.46 -16.90 11.74
N THR A 178 -8.30 -16.86 10.71
CA THR A 178 -7.96 -17.34 9.36
C THR A 178 -7.83 -16.17 8.39
N ALA A 179 -6.77 -16.17 7.59
CA ALA A 179 -6.64 -15.22 6.49
C ALA A 179 -7.75 -15.44 5.46
N SER A 180 -8.39 -14.36 5.02
CA SER A 180 -9.37 -14.35 3.93
C SER A 180 -8.76 -13.85 2.61
N GLY A 181 -7.50 -13.39 2.66
CA GLY A 181 -6.80 -12.86 1.51
C GLY A 181 -5.28 -13.06 1.60
N PRO A 182 -4.57 -12.75 0.51
CA PRO A 182 -3.12 -12.76 0.48
C PRO A 182 -2.53 -11.64 1.34
N ALA A 183 -1.24 -11.78 1.70
CA ALA A 183 -0.51 -10.69 2.31
C ALA A 183 -0.29 -9.54 1.32
N LEU A 184 -0.51 -8.33 1.79
CA LEU A 184 -0.33 -7.08 1.06
C LEU A 184 0.85 -6.32 1.66
N TYR A 185 1.79 -5.91 0.84
CA TYR A 185 2.94 -5.11 1.24
C TYR A 185 2.65 -3.65 0.96
N ALA A 186 2.49 -2.87 1.99
CA ALA A 186 2.07 -1.48 1.95
C ALA A 186 3.25 -0.55 2.21
N GLN A 187 3.54 0.35 1.27
CA GLN A 187 4.55 1.39 1.38
C GLN A 187 3.88 2.76 1.40
N TYR A 188 4.09 3.51 2.47
CA TYR A 188 3.40 4.78 2.73
C TYR A 188 4.19 6.01 2.29
N ASN A 189 5.47 5.84 2.00
CA ASN A 189 6.37 6.95 1.68
C ASN A 189 7.03 6.76 0.32
N SER A 190 7.41 7.87 -0.28
CA SER A 190 8.16 7.88 -1.53
C SER A 190 9.56 7.26 -1.38
N PRO A 191 10.20 6.83 -2.47
CA PRO A 191 11.58 6.37 -2.45
C PRO A 191 12.59 7.43 -2.00
N SER A 192 12.22 8.71 -2.02
CA SER A 192 13.06 9.84 -1.59
C SER A 192 12.88 10.22 -0.12
N ALA A 193 11.90 9.63 0.59
CA ALA A 193 11.67 9.90 2.00
C ALA A 193 12.88 9.52 2.87
N PHE A 194 13.02 10.19 4.02
CA PHE A 194 14.07 9.89 4.98
C PHE A 194 13.93 8.45 5.51
N PRO A 195 14.89 7.56 5.22
CA PRO A 195 14.70 6.12 5.43
C PRO A 195 14.27 5.71 6.85
N PRO A 196 14.83 6.28 7.94
CA PRO A 196 14.41 5.92 9.31
C PRO A 196 12.95 6.21 9.62
N LEU A 197 12.33 7.19 8.93
CA LEU A 197 10.94 7.60 9.15
C LEU A 197 9.96 6.97 8.17
N ARG A 198 10.41 6.16 7.20
CA ARG A 198 9.51 5.47 6.28
C ARG A 198 8.65 4.48 7.03
N ARG A 199 7.36 4.52 6.73
CA ARG A 199 6.37 3.55 7.20
C ARG A 199 6.14 2.48 6.15
N ASN A 200 6.31 1.24 6.55
CA ASN A 200 5.93 0.07 5.76
C ASN A 200 5.02 -0.81 6.63
N GLU A 201 4.10 -1.53 6.01
CA GLU A 201 3.23 -2.48 6.69
C GLU A 201 3.08 -3.74 5.87
N VAL A 202 2.87 -4.85 6.55
CA VAL A 202 2.24 -6.04 5.97
C VAL A 202 0.82 -6.09 6.51
N ILE A 203 -0.14 -6.29 5.63
CA ILE A 203 -1.58 -6.34 5.95
C ILE A 203 -2.11 -7.66 5.40
N ILE A 204 -2.85 -8.41 6.23
CA ILE A 204 -3.52 -9.64 5.81
C ILE A 204 -5.01 -9.51 6.15
N PRO A 205 -5.91 -9.46 5.16
CA PRO A 205 -7.34 -9.57 5.39
C PRO A 205 -7.68 -10.89 6.09
N ILE A 206 -8.64 -10.85 7.02
CA ILE A 206 -9.02 -12.01 7.83
C ILE A 206 -10.53 -12.24 7.77
N ALA A 207 -10.92 -13.51 7.87
CA ALA A 207 -12.32 -13.85 7.92
C ALA A 207 -12.99 -13.27 9.19
N PRO A 208 -14.24 -12.79 9.09
CA PRO A 208 -14.99 -12.38 10.27
C PRO A 208 -15.12 -13.57 11.24
N LYS A 209 -15.24 -13.26 12.54
CA LYS A 209 -15.50 -14.29 13.56
C LYS A 209 -16.92 -14.81 13.44
#